data_daf2f4622857989612edb05b065b9f24
#
_entry.id   daf2f4622857989612edb05b065b9f24
#
_cell.length_a   1.000
_cell.length_b   1.000
_cell.length_c   1.000
_cell.angle_alpha   90.00
_cell.angle_beta   90.00
_cell.angle_gamma   90.00
#
_symmetry.space_group_name_H-M   'P 1'
#
loop_
_entity.id
_entity.type
_entity.pdbx_description
1 polymer ?
#
loop_
_entity_poly.entity_id
_entity_poly.type
_entity_poly.pdbx_seq_one_letter_code
_entity_poly.pdbx_strand_id
1 'polypeptide(L)'
;MKKLRNQNGRTLTEMLCTVIIVLLFSSLVAVGANAAVRSFRISMADSQAQELCSTLTTAISDKLRYCTVEDDNTVFIQGVGYVEAAADKIFTVNDRGQVYLGGKKFLGAYAYPEGLKVQGFSVKYDGTKRIFTVAFQIEDRRDTKLAEADFQVKQINQETN
;
A
#
# COMPACT_ATOMS: atom_id res chain seq x y z
N MET A 1 -21.65 47.10 56.53
CA MET A 1 -22.77 46.61 55.71
C MET A 1 -22.25 45.63 54.67
N LYS A 2 -22.48 44.30 54.87
CA LYS A 2 -22.09 43.26 53.92
C LYS A 2 -23.06 43.26 52.75
N LYS A 3 -22.59 43.58 51.54
CA LYS A 3 -23.31 43.52 50.31
C LYS A 3 -23.67 42.06 50.03
N LEU A 4 -24.94 41.68 50.22
CA LEU A 4 -25.44 40.36 49.86
C LEU A 4 -25.27 40.20 48.35
N ARG A 5 -24.41 39.28 48.00
CA ARG A 5 -24.11 38.87 46.63
C ARG A 5 -25.37 38.20 46.10
N ASN A 6 -26.03 38.83 45.14
CA ASN A 6 -27.24 38.39 44.51
C ASN A 6 -26.99 36.99 43.90
N GLN A 7 -27.47 35.95 44.54
CA GLN A 7 -27.51 34.60 43.96
C GLN A 7 -28.81 34.49 43.17
N ASN A 8 -28.78 34.96 41.94
CA ASN A 8 -29.85 34.66 41.01
C ASN A 8 -29.87 33.17 40.76
N GLY A 9 -30.80 32.46 41.41
CA GLY A 9 -31.02 31.04 41.16
C GLY A 9 -31.34 30.84 39.69
N ARG A 10 -30.62 29.94 39.02
CA ARG A 10 -30.95 29.54 37.63
C ARG A 10 -32.34 28.96 37.61
N THR A 11 -33.15 29.42 36.69
CA THR A 11 -34.52 28.88 36.52
C THR A 11 -34.42 27.45 36.00
N LEU A 12 -35.41 26.62 36.33
CA LEU A 12 -35.47 25.23 35.91
C LEU A 12 -35.42 25.10 34.37
N THR A 13 -36.05 26.04 33.67
CA THR A 13 -36.02 26.16 32.21
C THR A 13 -34.61 26.47 31.68
N GLU A 14 -33.82 27.30 32.33
CA GLU A 14 -32.45 27.63 31.92
C GLU A 14 -31.53 26.40 32.07
N MET A 15 -31.70 25.64 33.13
CA MET A 15 -30.99 24.35 33.33
C MET A 15 -31.39 23.33 32.26
N LEU A 16 -32.67 23.24 31.91
CA LEU A 16 -33.14 22.35 30.86
C LEU A 16 -32.54 22.74 29.50
N CYS A 17 -32.56 24.00 29.14
CA CYS A 17 -31.98 24.50 27.92
C CYS A 17 -30.46 24.24 27.83
N THR A 18 -29.72 24.45 28.93
CA THR A 18 -28.27 24.16 28.95
C THR A 18 -27.99 22.69 28.76
N VAL A 19 -28.75 21.78 29.38
CA VAL A 19 -28.58 20.32 29.19
C VAL A 19 -28.82 19.93 27.72
N ILE A 20 -29.89 20.46 27.10
CA ILE A 20 -30.19 20.18 25.69
C ILE A 20 -29.05 20.64 24.78
N ILE A 21 -28.53 21.87 25.00
CA ILE A 21 -27.43 22.41 24.21
C ILE A 21 -26.17 21.56 24.37
N VAL A 22 -25.85 21.13 25.60
CA VAL A 22 -24.68 20.28 25.86
C VAL A 22 -24.83 18.93 25.18
N LEU A 23 -26.02 18.31 25.19
CA LEU A 23 -26.27 17.03 24.51
C LEU A 23 -26.14 17.17 22.99
N LEU A 24 -26.68 18.24 22.40
CA LEU A 24 -26.54 18.50 20.97
C LEU A 24 -25.07 18.72 20.58
N PHE A 25 -24.35 19.49 21.36
CA PHE A 25 -22.92 19.73 21.11
C PHE A 25 -22.09 18.45 21.23
N SER A 26 -22.35 17.65 22.26
CA SER A 26 -21.66 16.37 22.46
C SER A 26 -21.92 15.39 21.31
N SER A 27 -23.15 15.34 20.79
CA SER A 27 -23.45 14.49 19.63
C SER A 27 -22.71 14.95 18.37
N LEU A 28 -22.62 16.26 18.14
CA LEU A 28 -21.87 16.82 16.99
C LEU A 28 -20.38 16.48 17.07
N VAL A 29 -19.77 16.60 18.26
CA VAL A 29 -18.36 16.25 18.49
C VAL A 29 -18.13 14.76 18.25
N ALA A 30 -19.02 13.89 18.72
CA ALA A 30 -18.90 12.44 18.51
C ALA A 30 -18.94 12.07 17.02
N VAL A 31 -19.83 12.67 16.23
CA VAL A 31 -19.93 12.44 14.79
C VAL A 31 -18.66 12.95 14.08
N GLY A 32 -18.19 14.15 14.43
CA GLY A 32 -16.97 14.73 13.88
C GLY A 32 -15.74 13.89 14.17
N ALA A 33 -15.58 13.40 15.38
CA ALA A 33 -14.47 12.52 15.77
C ALA A 33 -14.46 11.21 14.97
N ASN A 34 -15.62 10.56 14.81
CA ASN A 34 -15.72 9.35 14.01
C ASN A 34 -15.37 9.58 12.53
N ALA A 35 -15.82 10.69 11.96
CA ALA A 35 -15.48 11.07 10.58
C ALA A 35 -13.97 11.30 10.42
N ALA A 36 -13.34 12.00 11.36
CA ALA A 36 -11.91 12.25 11.36
C ALA A 36 -11.08 10.95 11.44
N VAL A 37 -11.44 10.03 12.34
CA VAL A 37 -10.77 8.73 12.46
C VAL A 37 -10.90 7.91 11.18
N ARG A 38 -12.08 7.90 10.56
CA ARG A 38 -12.30 7.19 9.30
C ARG A 38 -11.45 7.78 8.17
N SER A 39 -11.43 9.10 8.03
CA SER A 39 -10.61 9.80 7.02
C SER A 39 -9.13 9.51 7.22
N PHE A 40 -8.65 9.55 8.47
CA PHE A 40 -7.26 9.23 8.80
C PHE A 40 -6.88 7.79 8.41
N ARG A 41 -7.74 6.80 8.70
CA ARG A 41 -7.48 5.41 8.32
C ARG A 41 -7.40 5.20 6.81
N ILE A 42 -8.27 5.86 6.04
CA ILE A 42 -8.25 5.80 4.58
C ILE A 42 -6.93 6.40 4.06
N SER A 43 -6.60 7.62 4.50
CA SER A 43 -5.37 8.29 4.08
C SER A 43 -4.10 7.50 4.46
N MET A 44 -4.10 6.83 5.60
CA MET A 44 -2.99 5.98 6.02
C MET A 44 -2.86 4.72 5.14
N ALA A 45 -3.98 4.08 4.78
CA ALA A 45 -3.97 2.93 3.87
C ALA A 45 -3.44 3.33 2.48
N ASP A 46 -3.86 4.46 1.95
CA ASP A 46 -3.38 4.99 0.67
C ASP A 46 -1.87 5.28 0.70
N SER A 47 -1.39 5.93 1.77
CA SER A 47 0.04 6.19 1.97
C SER A 47 0.87 4.91 2.03
N GLN A 48 0.41 3.91 2.78
CA GLN A 48 1.09 2.61 2.91
C GLN A 48 1.07 1.84 1.58
N ALA A 49 -0.01 1.93 0.82
CA ALA A 49 -0.09 1.30 -0.49
C ALA A 49 0.90 1.94 -1.48
N GLN A 50 1.04 3.26 -1.47
CA GLN A 50 2.00 3.97 -2.32
C GLN A 50 3.45 3.66 -1.91
N GLU A 51 3.75 3.58 -0.61
CA GLU A 51 5.06 3.18 -0.10
C GLU A 51 5.43 1.77 -0.53
N LEU A 52 4.52 0.80 -0.38
CA LEU A 52 4.71 -0.58 -0.83
C LEU A 52 4.91 -0.63 -2.35
N CYS A 53 4.12 0.11 -3.11
CA CYS A 53 4.21 0.22 -4.56
C CYS A 53 5.58 0.74 -5.00
N SER A 54 6.04 1.83 -4.41
CA SER A 54 7.36 2.43 -4.69
C SER A 54 8.51 1.49 -4.32
N THR A 55 8.41 0.83 -3.17
CA THR A 55 9.41 -0.14 -2.69
C THR A 55 9.51 -1.34 -3.63
N LEU A 56 8.37 -1.91 -4.04
CA LEU A 56 8.33 -3.02 -5.00
C LEU A 56 8.89 -2.59 -6.35
N THR A 57 8.49 -1.44 -6.86
CA THR A 57 8.95 -0.91 -8.15
C THR A 57 10.48 -0.77 -8.16
N THR A 58 11.05 -0.18 -7.13
CA THR A 58 12.50 0.00 -7.01
C THR A 58 13.22 -1.34 -6.90
N ALA A 59 12.77 -2.21 -6.00
CA ALA A 59 13.40 -3.50 -5.78
C ALA A 59 13.31 -4.44 -7.00
N ILE A 60 12.17 -4.46 -7.71
CA ILE A 60 11.99 -5.23 -8.94
C ILE A 60 12.86 -4.65 -10.05
N SER A 61 12.87 -3.33 -10.21
CA SER A 61 13.70 -2.66 -11.21
C SER A 61 15.18 -2.98 -11.03
N ASP A 62 15.68 -2.98 -9.80
CA ASP A 62 17.07 -3.31 -9.52
C ASP A 62 17.40 -4.77 -9.87
N LYS A 63 16.52 -5.70 -9.55
CA LYS A 63 16.74 -7.12 -9.88
C LYS A 63 16.70 -7.39 -11.38
N LEU A 64 15.74 -6.81 -12.09
CA LEU A 64 15.60 -6.99 -13.54
C LEU A 64 16.69 -6.24 -14.33
N ARG A 65 17.17 -5.12 -13.83
CA ARG A 65 18.24 -4.35 -14.49
C ARG A 65 19.55 -5.09 -14.57
N TYR A 66 19.89 -5.85 -13.54
CA TYR A 66 21.16 -6.58 -13.42
C TYR A 66 21.03 -8.07 -13.65
N CYS A 67 19.88 -8.56 -14.13
CA CYS A 67 19.74 -9.95 -14.51
C CYS A 67 20.48 -10.23 -15.84
N THR A 68 20.87 -11.49 -16.06
CA THR A 68 21.40 -11.97 -17.35
C THR A 68 20.38 -12.92 -17.96
N VAL A 69 19.99 -12.68 -19.19
CA VAL A 69 19.13 -13.61 -19.95
C VAL A 69 20.04 -14.51 -20.74
N GLU A 70 20.03 -15.81 -20.47
CA GLU A 70 20.89 -16.77 -21.18
C GLU A 70 20.21 -17.33 -22.42
N ASP A 71 18.90 -17.60 -22.32
CA ASP A 71 18.05 -18.09 -23.41
C ASP A 71 16.70 -17.40 -23.34
N ASP A 72 15.88 -17.51 -24.40
CA ASP A 72 14.50 -17.00 -24.45
C ASP A 72 13.64 -17.50 -23.28
N ASN A 73 14.11 -18.50 -22.55
CA ASN A 73 13.38 -19.19 -21.48
C ASN A 73 14.06 -19.18 -20.11
N THR A 74 15.29 -18.63 -19.97
CA THR A 74 16.03 -18.70 -18.70
C THR A 74 16.71 -17.36 -18.37
N VAL A 75 16.40 -16.85 -17.17
CA VAL A 75 16.98 -15.61 -16.64
C VAL A 75 17.82 -15.96 -15.40
N PHE A 76 19.06 -15.53 -15.38
CA PHE A 76 19.91 -15.58 -14.19
C PHE A 76 19.74 -14.30 -13.37
N ILE A 77 19.34 -14.43 -12.12
CA ILE A 77 19.18 -13.32 -11.19
C ILE A 77 20.15 -13.45 -10.03
N GLN A 78 20.98 -12.45 -9.82
CA GLN A 78 21.98 -12.44 -8.77
C GLN A 78 21.34 -12.62 -7.38
N GLY A 79 21.82 -13.64 -6.65
CA GLY A 79 21.33 -14.02 -5.33
C GLY A 79 20.12 -14.97 -5.31
N VAL A 80 19.59 -15.31 -6.48
CA VAL A 80 18.48 -16.27 -6.63
C VAL A 80 18.89 -17.49 -7.45
N GLY A 81 19.64 -17.28 -8.54
CA GLY A 81 20.04 -18.31 -9.50
C GLY A 81 19.24 -18.25 -10.78
N TYR A 82 19.18 -19.37 -11.48
CA TYR A 82 18.42 -19.51 -12.73
C TYR A 82 16.92 -19.60 -12.44
N VAL A 83 16.14 -18.76 -13.12
CA VAL A 83 14.68 -18.74 -13.05
C VAL A 83 14.13 -18.81 -14.49
N GLU A 84 13.09 -19.58 -14.70
CA GLU A 84 12.41 -19.64 -15.98
C GLU A 84 11.89 -18.27 -16.41
N ALA A 85 12.30 -17.80 -17.57
CA ALA A 85 11.95 -16.46 -18.11
C ALA A 85 10.48 -16.36 -18.57
N ALA A 86 9.74 -17.47 -18.54
CA ALA A 86 8.30 -17.41 -18.75
C ALA A 86 7.72 -16.35 -17.82
N ALA A 87 7.08 -15.35 -18.41
CA ALA A 87 6.71 -14.08 -17.79
C ALA A 87 6.02 -14.19 -16.42
N ASP A 88 5.36 -15.31 -16.16
CA ASP A 88 4.59 -15.58 -14.92
C ASP A 88 5.40 -16.30 -13.84
N LYS A 89 6.66 -16.67 -14.10
CA LYS A 89 7.46 -17.50 -13.20
C LYS A 89 8.63 -16.80 -12.53
N ILE A 90 9.12 -15.70 -13.10
CA ILE A 90 10.20 -14.92 -12.47
C ILE A 90 9.74 -14.41 -11.11
N PHE A 91 8.58 -13.78 -11.10
CA PHE A 91 7.92 -13.33 -9.88
C PHE A 91 6.56 -14.02 -9.76
N THR A 92 6.26 -14.53 -8.59
CA THR A 92 4.97 -15.12 -8.28
C THR A 92 4.35 -14.39 -7.10
N VAL A 93 3.03 -14.36 -7.04
CA VAL A 93 2.29 -13.77 -5.91
C VAL A 93 1.51 -14.89 -5.24
N ASN A 94 1.63 -14.99 -3.92
CA ASN A 94 0.86 -15.96 -3.15
C ASN A 94 -0.56 -15.46 -2.83
N ASP A 95 -1.40 -16.32 -2.25
CA ASP A 95 -2.79 -15.99 -1.85
C ASP A 95 -2.90 -14.82 -0.87
N ARG A 96 -1.80 -14.48 -0.18
CA ARG A 96 -1.72 -13.34 0.74
C ARG A 96 -1.27 -12.04 0.05
N GLY A 97 -1.09 -12.06 -1.27
CA GLY A 97 -0.62 -10.91 -2.02
C GLY A 97 0.87 -10.55 -1.77
N GLN A 98 1.69 -11.51 -1.38
CA GLN A 98 3.13 -11.32 -1.19
C GLN A 98 3.88 -11.78 -2.43
N VAL A 99 4.86 -10.99 -2.87
CA VAL A 99 5.68 -11.29 -4.06
C VAL A 99 6.83 -12.21 -3.68
N TYR A 100 7.05 -13.21 -4.52
CA TYR A 100 8.15 -14.17 -4.45
C TYR A 100 9.00 -14.07 -5.70
N LEU A 101 10.29 -14.27 -5.57
CA LEU A 101 11.26 -14.33 -6.65
C LEU A 101 11.97 -15.68 -6.60
N GLY A 102 11.83 -16.50 -7.64
CA GLY A 102 12.40 -17.84 -7.68
C GLY A 102 12.01 -18.72 -6.47
N GLY A 103 10.77 -18.62 -6.00
CA GLY A 103 10.24 -19.38 -4.85
C GLY A 103 10.64 -18.84 -3.47
N LYS A 104 11.49 -17.80 -3.38
CA LYS A 104 11.85 -17.14 -2.12
C LYS A 104 11.07 -15.84 -1.95
N LYS A 105 10.71 -15.49 -0.72
CA LYS A 105 10.07 -14.19 -0.43
C LYS A 105 10.95 -13.05 -0.95
N PHE A 106 10.36 -12.19 -1.76
CA PHE A 106 11.08 -11.08 -2.38
C PHE A 106 11.39 -9.96 -1.39
N LEU A 107 10.40 -9.55 -0.61
CA LEU A 107 10.56 -8.60 0.48
C LEU A 107 10.32 -9.26 1.83
N GLY A 108 10.87 -8.69 2.89
CA GLY A 108 10.65 -9.16 4.26
C GLY A 108 9.16 -9.14 4.65
N ALA A 109 8.80 -9.94 5.65
CA ALA A 109 7.40 -10.04 6.09
C ALA A 109 6.80 -8.70 6.54
N TYR A 110 7.63 -7.82 7.09
CA TYR A 110 7.21 -6.49 7.58
C TYR A 110 7.06 -5.45 6.46
N ALA A 111 7.51 -5.74 5.24
CA ALA A 111 7.36 -4.84 4.11
C ALA A 111 5.92 -4.80 3.56
N TYR A 112 5.09 -5.78 3.93
CA TYR A 112 3.70 -5.85 3.53
C TYR A 112 2.80 -5.37 4.68
N PRO A 113 2.24 -4.15 4.60
CA PRO A 113 1.30 -3.66 5.61
C PRO A 113 0.08 -4.57 5.73
N GLU A 114 -0.44 -4.68 6.94
CA GLU A 114 -1.60 -5.53 7.19
C GLU A 114 -2.84 -5.06 6.42
N GLY A 115 -3.44 -5.95 5.65
CA GLY A 115 -4.64 -5.66 4.88
C GLY A 115 -4.38 -5.17 3.45
N LEU A 116 -3.12 -5.04 3.03
CA LEU A 116 -2.76 -4.77 1.64
C LEU A 116 -2.28 -6.06 0.96
N LYS A 117 -2.61 -6.20 -0.31
CA LYS A 117 -2.21 -7.33 -1.16
C LYS A 117 -1.81 -6.85 -2.55
N VAL A 118 -0.82 -7.49 -3.13
CA VAL A 118 -0.44 -7.29 -4.53
C VAL A 118 -1.33 -8.17 -5.41
N GLN A 119 -1.88 -7.60 -6.47
CA GLN A 119 -2.73 -8.29 -7.44
C GLN A 119 -2.33 -7.89 -8.87
N GLY A 120 -2.80 -8.67 -9.85
CA GLY A 120 -2.59 -8.37 -11.26
C GLY A 120 -1.12 -8.31 -11.68
N PHE A 121 -0.25 -9.04 -10.98
CA PHE A 121 1.19 -9.00 -11.22
C PHE A 121 1.51 -9.66 -12.57
N SER A 122 2.20 -8.91 -13.45
CA SER A 122 2.66 -9.41 -14.73
C SER A 122 4.04 -8.88 -15.07
N VAL A 123 4.88 -9.71 -15.65
CA VAL A 123 6.19 -9.35 -16.19
C VAL A 123 6.27 -9.87 -17.62
N LYS A 124 6.61 -9.03 -18.58
CA LYS A 124 6.81 -9.40 -19.98
C LYS A 124 8.21 -8.97 -20.42
N TYR A 125 8.94 -9.86 -21.07
CA TYR A 125 10.26 -9.57 -21.61
C TYR A 125 10.20 -9.45 -23.14
N ASP A 126 10.73 -8.35 -23.66
CA ASP A 126 10.97 -8.13 -25.09
C ASP A 126 12.47 -8.34 -25.36
N GLY A 127 12.83 -9.52 -25.87
CA GLY A 127 14.23 -9.89 -26.15
C GLY A 127 14.89 -9.00 -27.19
N THR A 128 14.11 -8.45 -28.17
CA THR A 128 14.63 -7.58 -29.22
C THR A 128 15.10 -6.23 -28.65
N LYS A 129 14.33 -5.68 -27.71
CA LYS A 129 14.63 -4.38 -27.09
C LYS A 129 15.38 -4.53 -25.76
N ARG A 130 15.45 -5.74 -25.22
CA ARG A 130 16.00 -6.06 -23.88
C ARG A 130 15.27 -5.27 -22.78
N ILE A 131 13.95 -5.24 -22.86
CA ILE A 131 13.11 -4.48 -21.94
C ILE A 131 12.14 -5.42 -21.25
N PHE A 132 12.08 -5.34 -19.93
CA PHE A 132 11.02 -5.93 -19.13
C PHE A 132 9.91 -4.89 -18.94
N THR A 133 8.68 -5.26 -19.21
CA THR A 133 7.49 -4.50 -18.85
C THR A 133 6.85 -5.16 -17.65
N VAL A 134 6.69 -4.43 -16.58
CA VAL A 134 6.16 -4.91 -15.29
C VAL A 134 4.93 -4.12 -14.95
N ALA A 135 3.83 -4.82 -14.63
CA ALA A 135 2.62 -4.19 -14.14
C ALA A 135 2.11 -4.94 -12.90
N PHE A 136 1.62 -4.21 -11.91
CA PHE A 136 0.92 -4.75 -10.75
C PHE A 136 0.06 -3.67 -10.09
N GLN A 137 -0.86 -4.10 -9.24
CA GLN A 137 -1.69 -3.21 -8.44
C GLN A 137 -1.68 -3.63 -6.97
N ILE A 138 -1.95 -2.68 -6.09
CA ILE A 138 -2.08 -2.89 -4.67
C ILE A 138 -3.52 -2.63 -4.27
N GLU A 139 -4.14 -3.62 -3.65
CA GLU A 139 -5.52 -3.59 -3.21
C GLU A 139 -5.63 -3.73 -1.70
N ASP A 140 -6.73 -3.21 -1.17
CA ASP A 140 -7.12 -3.42 0.22
C ASP A 140 -7.88 -4.76 0.39
N ARG A 141 -8.33 -5.06 1.63
CA ARG A 141 -9.13 -6.26 1.94
C ARG A 141 -10.49 -6.30 1.23
N ARG A 142 -10.96 -5.20 0.65
CA ARG A 142 -12.24 -5.07 -0.05
C ARG A 142 -12.07 -5.10 -1.57
N ASP A 143 -10.89 -5.51 -2.04
CA ASP A 143 -10.51 -5.50 -3.46
C ASP A 143 -10.58 -4.08 -4.10
N THR A 144 -10.39 -3.05 -3.27
CA THR A 144 -10.30 -1.66 -3.75
C THR A 144 -8.85 -1.37 -4.14
N LYS A 145 -8.64 -0.96 -5.37
CA LYS A 145 -7.31 -0.54 -5.85
C LYS A 145 -6.90 0.77 -5.19
N LEU A 146 -5.77 0.76 -4.48
CA LEU A 146 -5.19 1.92 -3.81
C LEU A 146 -3.97 2.46 -4.54
N ALA A 147 -3.17 1.59 -5.18
CA ALA A 147 -2.01 2.00 -5.97
C ALA A 147 -1.82 1.05 -7.15
N GLU A 148 -1.15 1.53 -8.19
CA GLU A 148 -0.73 0.72 -9.33
C GLU A 148 0.65 1.15 -9.82
N ALA A 149 1.37 0.21 -10.43
CA ALA A 149 2.62 0.47 -11.13
C ALA A 149 2.56 -0.20 -12.50
N ASP A 150 2.99 0.55 -13.51
CA ASP A 150 3.27 0.06 -14.86
C ASP A 150 4.56 0.75 -15.30
N PHE A 151 5.63 -0.02 -15.48
CA PHE A 151 6.94 0.53 -15.77
C PHE A 151 7.78 -0.42 -16.63
N GLN A 152 8.80 0.15 -17.27
CA GLN A 152 9.72 -0.60 -18.09
C GLN A 152 11.13 -0.55 -17.50
N VAL A 153 11.80 -1.69 -17.52
CA VAL A 153 13.19 -1.83 -17.07
C VAL A 153 14.04 -2.33 -18.21
N LYS A 154 15.06 -1.54 -18.58
CA LYS A 154 16.06 -1.97 -19.56
C LYS A 154 17.16 -2.75 -18.85
N GLN A 155 17.46 -3.94 -19.36
CA GLN A 155 18.57 -4.77 -18.93
C GLN A 155 19.90 -4.12 -19.29
N ILE A 156 20.85 -4.10 -18.34
CA ILE A 156 22.19 -3.50 -18.54
C ILE A 156 23.24 -4.59 -18.77
N ASN A 157 23.13 -5.74 -18.12
CA ASN A 157 24.11 -6.80 -18.28
C ASN A 157 24.02 -7.40 -19.70
N GLN A 158 25.18 -7.53 -20.34
CA GLN A 158 25.31 -8.24 -21.60
C GLN A 158 25.54 -9.72 -21.33
N GLU A 159 25.11 -10.57 -22.25
CA GLU A 159 25.55 -11.97 -22.29
C GLU A 159 27.08 -12.00 -22.33
N THR A 160 27.69 -12.75 -21.42
CA THR A 160 29.10 -13.12 -21.54
C THR A 160 29.15 -14.17 -22.62
N ASN A 161 29.58 -13.79 -23.82
CA ASN A 161 29.94 -14.72 -24.91
C ASN A 161 31.05 -15.66 -24.42
#